data_5273809bcaaacb8a8dfb6be10de30e20
#
_entry.id   5273809bcaaacb8a8dfb6be10de30e20
#
_cell.length_a   1.000
_cell.length_b   1.000
_cell.length_c   1.000
_cell.angle_alpha   90.00
_cell.angle_beta   90.00
_cell.angle_gamma   90.00
#
_symmetry.space_group_name_H-M   'P 1'
#
loop_
_entity.id
_entity.type
_entity.pdbx_description
1 polymer ?
#
loop_
_entity_poly.entity_id
_entity_poly.type
_entity_poly.pdbx_seq_one_letter_code
_entity_poly.pdbx_strand_id
1 'polypeptide(L)'
;MITTLVCSAVAMSALFTPISFAFSQDAVKPAATPAATNPIKIVSSLPRTGSANAQTTSMVNGIKMAISEVGGKIGAQEIIYEDWDDASAQRGNWDPAIEAANADKAINDASVLAYIGTFNSGAAKISMPLLNKVDLVMVSPANTAPALTKAGFGEANEPEVYRPSGKVSYFRVVPTDDVQGAVGADFAKEIGGTKVFVLNDREVYGKGVAGVFETHAKKIGLEVVGVEGVDTKASNYKSIVTKMKQAGADVVFFGGTTQTNAAQIAKDIVSGGLKAKFIVPDGCYEQAFIEAAGNRALEGHAYITFGGREPKALETKEGKAFYEHYKSMYGGEPEGYAVYGYEAAKVVLSAMDRLSKAGTELTRENVRAEIAKTKDFVGALGTWSFDANGDTTNRTMSVNTVKNGKFETVKVVD
;
A
#
# COMPACT_ATOMS: atom_id res chain seq x y z
N MET A 1 -22.61 32.17 98.93
CA MET A 1 -23.96 31.90 99.53
C MET A 1 -24.59 30.89 98.57
N ILE A 2 -24.55 29.60 98.93
CA ILE A 2 -25.69 28.82 99.45
C ILE A 2 -26.83 28.84 98.42
N THR A 3 -27.22 27.72 97.80
CA THR A 3 -27.95 26.63 98.42
C THR A 3 -28.02 25.39 97.49
N THR A 4 -27.77 24.25 98.12
CA THR A 4 -27.95 22.86 97.61
C THR A 4 -29.45 22.55 97.53
N LEU A 5 -29.86 21.86 96.45
CA LEU A 5 -31.10 21.08 96.49
C LEU A 5 -30.85 19.71 95.93
N VAL A 6 -31.07 18.71 96.69
CA VAL A 6 -31.09 17.27 96.42
C VAL A 6 -32.48 16.93 95.91
N CYS A 7 -32.58 16.23 94.82
CA CYS A 7 -33.81 15.48 94.46
C CYS A 7 -33.44 14.08 93.94
N SER A 8 -33.92 13.11 94.64
CA SER A 8 -33.85 11.69 94.38
C SER A 8 -34.67 11.33 93.12
N ALA A 9 -34.14 10.57 92.26
CA ALA A 9 -34.89 9.96 91.16
C ALA A 9 -34.75 8.42 91.14
N VAL A 10 -35.88 7.84 91.08
CA VAL A 10 -36.17 6.40 91.10
C VAL A 10 -35.58 5.73 89.81
N ALA A 11 -34.88 4.65 90.05
CA ALA A 11 -34.39 3.78 88.93
C ALA A 11 -35.53 2.89 88.42
N MET A 12 -35.80 2.99 87.16
CA MET A 12 -36.64 2.05 86.39
C MET A 12 -35.77 1.29 85.39
N SER A 13 -35.46 0.04 85.66
CA SER A 13 -34.66 -0.85 84.87
C SER A 13 -35.51 -1.36 83.73
N ALA A 14 -35.24 -0.93 82.48
CA ALA A 14 -35.77 -1.52 81.28
C ALA A 14 -34.71 -2.46 80.63
N LEU A 15 -35.04 -3.72 80.58
CA LEU A 15 -34.25 -4.75 79.83
C LEU A 15 -34.37 -4.51 78.36
N PHE A 16 -33.31 -4.01 77.70
CA PHE A 16 -33.17 -4.02 76.28
C PHE A 16 -32.25 -5.17 75.86
N THR A 17 -32.83 -6.17 75.16
CA THR A 17 -32.06 -7.17 74.46
C THR A 17 -31.49 -6.58 73.10
N PRO A 18 -30.21 -6.65 72.84
CA PRO A 18 -29.67 -6.19 71.57
C PRO A 18 -29.98 -7.21 70.47
N ILE A 19 -30.75 -6.79 69.47
CA ILE A 19 -30.87 -7.52 68.20
C ILE A 19 -29.62 -7.23 67.37
N SER A 20 -28.69 -8.19 67.30
CA SER A 20 -27.52 -8.13 66.39
C SER A 20 -27.97 -8.36 64.97
N PHE A 21 -28.02 -7.32 64.14
CA PHE A 21 -28.07 -7.45 62.72
C PHE A 21 -26.67 -7.82 62.21
N ALA A 22 -26.46 -9.07 61.80
CA ALA A 22 -25.28 -9.47 61.05
C ALA A 22 -25.40 -8.91 59.63
N PHE A 23 -24.73 -7.79 59.35
CA PHE A 23 -24.46 -7.36 57.96
C PHE A 23 -23.40 -8.29 57.41
N SER A 24 -23.83 -9.19 56.48
CA SER A 24 -22.92 -9.91 55.60
C SER A 24 -22.23 -8.86 54.73
N GLN A 25 -20.97 -8.55 55.02
CA GLN A 25 -20.11 -7.85 54.08
C GLN A 25 -19.67 -8.85 53.02
N ASP A 26 -20.50 -9.03 51.98
CA ASP A 26 -20.00 -9.56 50.74
C ASP A 26 -18.96 -8.55 50.20
N ALA A 27 -17.70 -8.85 50.44
CA ALA A 27 -16.58 -8.11 49.89
C ALA A 27 -16.67 -8.19 48.38
N VAL A 28 -17.18 -7.14 47.75
CA VAL A 28 -17.07 -6.94 46.31
C VAL A 28 -15.55 -6.95 46.02
N LYS A 29 -15.09 -8.11 45.47
CA LYS A 29 -13.72 -8.25 44.98
C LYS A 29 -13.47 -7.12 43.96
N PRO A 30 -12.51 -6.23 44.17
CA PRO A 30 -12.23 -5.20 43.18
C PRO A 30 -12.01 -5.90 41.83
N ALA A 31 -12.72 -5.48 40.81
CA ALA A 31 -12.42 -5.93 39.45
C ALA A 31 -10.94 -5.67 39.21
N ALA A 32 -10.20 -6.73 38.89
CA ALA A 32 -8.79 -6.62 38.58
C ALA A 32 -8.64 -5.55 37.49
N THR A 33 -7.92 -4.47 37.79
CA THR A 33 -7.53 -3.49 36.77
C THR A 33 -6.85 -4.27 35.67
N PRO A 34 -7.29 -4.18 34.40
CA PRO A 34 -6.61 -4.88 33.31
C PRO A 34 -5.14 -4.49 33.37
N ALA A 35 -4.25 -5.47 33.38
CA ALA A 35 -2.83 -5.21 33.29
C ALA A 35 -2.60 -4.30 32.07
N ALA A 36 -1.84 -3.22 32.26
CA ALA A 36 -1.53 -2.30 31.17
C ALA A 36 -0.85 -3.11 30.06
N THR A 37 -1.56 -3.34 28.96
CA THR A 37 -1.02 -4.04 27.82
C THR A 37 -0.13 -3.07 27.06
N ASN A 38 1.12 -3.48 26.77
CA ASN A 38 2.04 -2.66 25.99
C ASN A 38 1.41 -2.33 24.62
N PRO A 39 1.52 -1.10 24.14
CA PRO A 39 1.02 -0.75 22.82
C PRO A 39 1.77 -1.55 21.73
N ILE A 40 1.08 -1.82 20.66
CA ILE A 40 1.65 -2.41 19.44
C ILE A 40 1.90 -1.32 18.40
N LYS A 41 2.92 -1.52 17.55
CA LYS A 41 3.20 -0.58 16.47
C LYS A 41 2.95 -1.20 15.10
N ILE A 42 2.35 -0.39 14.23
CA ILE A 42 2.31 -0.58 12.79
C ILE A 42 3.06 0.59 12.18
N VAL A 43 4.00 0.30 11.30
CA VAL A 43 4.80 1.35 10.65
C VAL A 43 4.58 1.31 9.14
N SER A 44 4.68 2.46 8.48
CA SER A 44 4.81 2.50 7.02
C SER A 44 6.15 3.11 6.62
N SER A 45 6.71 2.66 5.50
CA SER A 45 7.89 3.22 4.84
C SER A 45 7.57 3.45 3.38
N LEU A 46 7.43 4.71 3.02
CA LEU A 46 6.96 5.17 1.72
C LEU A 46 7.66 6.50 1.39
N PRO A 47 7.87 6.87 0.12
CA PRO A 47 8.49 8.15 -0.20
C PRO A 47 7.55 9.32 0.17
N ARG A 48 7.92 10.05 1.23
CA ARG A 48 7.17 11.20 1.75
C ARG A 48 7.78 12.53 1.29
N THR A 49 8.98 12.47 0.71
CA THR A 49 9.70 13.60 0.11
C THR A 49 9.79 13.42 -1.41
N GLY A 50 9.66 14.50 -2.17
CA GLY A 50 9.72 14.48 -3.64
C GLY A 50 8.35 14.31 -4.30
N SER A 51 8.35 13.98 -5.59
CA SER A 51 7.14 13.98 -6.42
C SER A 51 6.15 12.85 -6.13
N ALA A 52 6.57 11.77 -5.45
CA ALA A 52 5.67 10.70 -5.02
C ALA A 52 4.80 11.07 -3.82
N ASN A 53 5.06 12.20 -3.13
CA ASN A 53 4.41 12.54 -1.87
C ASN A 53 2.88 12.64 -1.97
N ALA A 54 2.33 13.15 -3.06
CA ALA A 54 0.88 13.26 -3.22
C ALA A 54 0.20 11.87 -3.19
N GLN A 55 0.72 10.95 -4.00
CA GLN A 55 0.21 9.58 -4.11
C GLN A 55 0.40 8.80 -2.81
N THR A 56 1.58 8.89 -2.18
CA THR A 56 1.85 8.18 -0.92
C THR A 56 1.13 8.80 0.27
N THR A 57 0.84 10.12 0.25
CA THR A 57 -0.05 10.74 1.23
C THR A 57 -1.45 10.14 1.17
N SER A 58 -1.96 9.91 -0.02
CA SER A 58 -3.26 9.27 -0.21
C SER A 58 -3.26 7.83 0.35
N MET A 59 -2.16 7.06 0.16
CA MET A 59 -2.00 5.74 0.78
C MET A 59 -1.98 5.80 2.31
N VAL A 60 -1.18 6.71 2.88
CA VAL A 60 -1.08 6.90 4.34
C VAL A 60 -2.43 7.29 4.94
N ASN A 61 -3.19 8.11 4.25
CA ASN A 61 -4.56 8.44 4.64
C ASN A 61 -5.44 7.18 4.68
N GLY A 62 -5.33 6.30 3.69
CA GLY A 62 -6.01 5.00 3.69
C GLY A 62 -5.63 4.14 4.90
N ILE A 63 -4.33 4.05 5.21
CA ILE A 63 -3.83 3.32 6.39
C ILE A 63 -4.42 3.90 7.69
N LYS A 64 -4.34 5.22 7.87
CA LYS A 64 -4.88 5.92 9.05
C LYS A 64 -6.39 5.72 9.19
N MET A 65 -7.11 5.76 8.08
CA MET A 65 -8.56 5.51 8.08
C MET A 65 -8.87 4.08 8.57
N ALA A 66 -8.17 3.07 8.06
CA ALA A 66 -8.36 1.68 8.48
C ALA A 66 -8.10 1.49 9.99
N ILE A 67 -7.06 2.14 10.53
CA ILE A 67 -6.75 2.11 11.97
C ILE A 67 -7.82 2.83 12.78
N SER A 68 -8.32 3.97 12.30
CA SER A 68 -9.41 4.72 12.93
C SER A 68 -10.70 3.89 13.02
N GLU A 69 -11.03 3.11 12.00
CA GLU A 69 -12.22 2.26 11.97
C GLU A 69 -12.25 1.16 13.03
N VAL A 70 -11.09 0.72 13.51
CA VAL A 70 -10.97 -0.22 14.63
C VAL A 70 -10.79 0.50 15.98
N GLY A 71 -11.02 1.83 16.02
CA GLY A 71 -10.88 2.64 17.23
C GLY A 71 -9.44 2.76 17.74
N GLY A 72 -8.43 2.55 16.88
CA GLY A 72 -7.01 2.61 17.24
C GLY A 72 -6.56 1.51 18.19
N LYS A 73 -7.25 0.36 18.24
CA LYS A 73 -6.97 -0.73 19.19
C LYS A 73 -7.19 -2.11 18.58
N ILE A 74 -6.45 -3.10 19.07
CA ILE A 74 -6.72 -4.52 18.87
C ILE A 74 -6.93 -5.15 20.25
N GLY A 75 -8.16 -5.57 20.55
CA GLY A 75 -8.53 -6.01 21.87
C GLY A 75 -8.30 -4.89 22.90
N ALA A 76 -7.42 -5.12 23.89
CA ALA A 76 -7.04 -4.13 24.89
C ALA A 76 -5.77 -3.32 24.51
N GLN A 77 -5.06 -3.70 23.46
CA GLN A 77 -3.78 -3.07 23.07
C GLN A 77 -4.04 -1.86 22.16
N GLU A 78 -3.41 -0.74 22.48
CA GLU A 78 -3.40 0.47 21.67
C GLU A 78 -2.49 0.27 20.44
N ILE A 79 -2.91 0.81 19.29
CA ILE A 79 -2.10 0.84 18.07
C ILE A 79 -1.42 2.19 17.96
N ILE A 80 -0.09 2.19 17.95
CA ILE A 80 0.72 3.34 17.56
C ILE A 80 1.07 3.17 16.07
N TYR A 81 0.71 4.14 15.25
CA TYR A 81 1.08 4.19 13.86
C TYR A 81 2.18 5.23 13.62
N GLU A 82 3.27 4.81 12.99
CA GLU A 82 4.36 5.69 12.57
C GLU A 82 4.51 5.68 11.04
N ASP A 83 4.54 6.87 10.45
CA ASP A 83 4.71 7.10 9.01
C ASP A 83 6.15 7.56 8.74
N TRP A 84 6.95 6.73 8.09
CA TRP A 84 8.37 6.99 7.83
C TRP A 84 8.61 7.29 6.35
N ASP A 85 9.51 8.24 6.10
CA ASP A 85 9.98 8.58 4.76
C ASP A 85 11.12 7.62 4.36
N ASP A 86 11.03 7.00 3.17
CA ASP A 86 12.12 6.24 2.56
C ASP A 86 12.86 7.01 1.46
N ALA A 87 12.46 8.27 1.20
CA ALA A 87 13.07 9.12 0.21
C ALA A 87 14.16 10.02 0.81
N SER A 88 15.08 10.48 -0.04
CA SER A 88 16.01 11.54 0.28
C SER A 88 15.78 12.79 -0.57
N ALA A 89 16.02 13.97 0.00
CA ALA A 89 15.98 15.23 -0.75
C ALA A 89 16.97 15.24 -1.93
N GLN A 90 18.11 14.56 -1.79
CA GLN A 90 19.14 14.46 -2.83
C GLN A 90 18.65 13.65 -4.05
N ARG A 91 17.91 12.55 -3.80
CA ARG A 91 17.38 11.73 -4.89
C ARG A 91 16.04 12.25 -5.41
N GLY A 92 15.25 12.92 -4.55
CA GLY A 92 13.88 13.32 -4.84
C GLY A 92 12.93 12.10 -5.01
N ASN A 93 13.37 10.93 -4.56
CA ASN A 93 12.73 9.64 -4.68
C ASN A 93 13.26 8.73 -3.56
N TRP A 94 12.77 7.48 -3.46
CA TRP A 94 13.25 6.50 -2.50
C TRP A 94 14.78 6.38 -2.51
N ASP A 95 15.35 6.08 -1.35
CA ASP A 95 16.80 5.99 -1.15
C ASP A 95 17.15 4.68 -0.44
N PRO A 96 18.05 3.85 -1.01
CA PRO A 96 18.41 2.55 -0.45
C PRO A 96 18.94 2.63 0.99
N ALA A 97 19.69 3.69 1.32
CA ALA A 97 20.26 3.84 2.65
C ALA A 97 19.18 4.22 3.68
N ILE A 98 18.21 5.03 3.28
CA ILE A 98 17.11 5.43 4.16
C ILE A 98 16.16 4.24 4.37
N GLU A 99 15.79 3.51 3.30
CA GLU A 99 14.95 2.31 3.45
C GLU A 99 15.63 1.24 4.32
N ALA A 100 16.94 1.02 4.16
CA ALA A 100 17.69 0.13 5.05
C ALA A 100 17.63 0.59 6.52
N ALA A 101 17.79 1.90 6.77
CA ALA A 101 17.70 2.46 8.12
C ALA A 101 16.28 2.35 8.71
N ASN A 102 15.23 2.50 7.89
CA ASN A 102 13.84 2.28 8.31
C ASN A 102 13.60 0.81 8.67
N ALA A 103 14.10 -0.14 7.88
CA ALA A 103 14.03 -1.56 8.20
C ALA A 103 14.76 -1.88 9.51
N ASP A 104 15.97 -1.37 9.70
CA ASP A 104 16.74 -1.54 10.94
C ASP A 104 16.02 -0.93 12.15
N LYS A 105 15.42 0.26 12.00
CA LYS A 105 14.60 0.89 13.04
C LYS A 105 13.42 -0.01 13.44
N ALA A 106 12.73 -0.60 12.46
CA ALA A 106 11.63 -1.52 12.72
C ALA A 106 12.09 -2.81 13.42
N ILE A 107 13.23 -3.35 13.02
CA ILE A 107 13.81 -4.57 13.62
C ILE A 107 14.16 -4.37 15.09
N ASN A 108 14.75 -3.22 15.42
CA ASN A 108 15.22 -2.90 16.76
C ASN A 108 14.12 -2.46 17.73
N ASP A 109 12.90 -2.23 17.25
CA ASP A 109 11.73 -1.94 18.09
C ASP A 109 10.80 -3.17 18.14
N ALA A 110 10.87 -3.92 19.22
CA ALA A 110 10.08 -5.15 19.40
C ALA A 110 8.55 -4.91 19.39
N SER A 111 8.09 -3.68 19.63
CA SER A 111 6.67 -3.32 19.56
C SER A 111 6.15 -3.23 18.12
N VAL A 112 7.03 -3.11 17.11
CA VAL A 112 6.65 -3.12 15.69
C VAL A 112 6.28 -4.54 15.26
N LEU A 113 5.02 -4.74 14.94
CA LEU A 113 4.46 -6.04 14.57
C LEU A 113 4.11 -6.15 13.08
N ALA A 114 4.01 -5.02 12.36
CA ALA A 114 3.78 -5.01 10.92
C ALA A 114 4.44 -3.79 10.28
N TYR A 115 4.96 -4.01 9.06
CA TYR A 115 5.59 -3.01 8.20
C TYR A 115 4.77 -2.88 6.91
N ILE A 116 4.12 -1.73 6.71
CA ILE A 116 3.35 -1.45 5.50
C ILE A 116 4.23 -0.65 4.55
N GLY A 117 4.62 -1.26 3.46
CA GLY A 117 5.58 -0.67 2.50
C GLY A 117 6.06 -1.73 1.51
N THR A 118 6.85 -1.34 0.58
CA THR A 118 7.23 0.02 0.19
C THR A 118 6.40 0.47 -1.02
N PHE A 119 6.64 1.68 -1.53
CA PHE A 119 6.06 2.11 -2.80
C PHE A 119 6.88 1.52 -3.96
N ASN A 120 8.17 1.76 -3.96
CA ASN A 120 9.06 1.33 -5.03
C ASN A 120 9.53 -0.12 -4.83
N SER A 121 9.46 -0.95 -5.88
CA SER A 121 9.88 -2.36 -5.82
C SER A 121 11.38 -2.52 -5.53
N GLY A 122 12.21 -1.53 -5.93
CA GLY A 122 13.63 -1.49 -5.56
C GLY A 122 13.86 -1.34 -4.06
N ALA A 123 13.04 -0.54 -3.39
CA ALA A 123 13.08 -0.37 -1.94
C ALA A 123 12.72 -1.69 -1.21
N ALA A 124 11.70 -2.40 -1.71
CA ALA A 124 11.33 -3.72 -1.17
C ALA A 124 12.48 -4.74 -1.19
N LYS A 125 13.30 -4.73 -2.23
CA LYS A 125 14.49 -5.61 -2.30
C LYS A 125 15.48 -5.36 -1.15
N ILE A 126 15.47 -4.17 -0.56
CA ILE A 126 16.33 -3.81 0.58
C ILE A 126 15.72 -4.31 1.90
N SER A 127 14.45 -3.97 2.15
CA SER A 127 13.81 -4.26 3.44
C SER A 127 13.35 -5.71 3.59
N MET A 128 12.87 -6.36 2.53
CA MET A 128 12.36 -7.74 2.60
C MET A 128 13.31 -8.73 3.29
N PRO A 129 14.60 -8.87 2.88
CA PRO A 129 15.50 -9.84 3.50
C PRO A 129 15.86 -9.50 4.94
N LEU A 130 15.84 -8.22 5.31
CA LEU A 130 16.11 -7.74 6.66
C LEU A 130 14.97 -8.12 7.60
N LEU A 131 13.74 -7.72 7.24
CA LEU A 131 12.52 -7.98 8.01
C LEU A 131 12.20 -9.47 8.12
N ASN A 132 12.49 -10.24 7.06
CA ASN A 132 12.28 -11.70 7.02
C ASN A 132 13.07 -12.45 8.09
N LYS A 133 14.30 -12.02 8.40
CA LYS A 133 15.17 -12.66 9.43
C LYS A 133 14.58 -12.63 10.83
N VAL A 134 13.68 -11.70 11.10
CA VAL A 134 13.07 -11.48 12.43
C VAL A 134 11.56 -11.73 12.44
N ASP A 135 11.06 -12.46 11.44
CA ASP A 135 9.63 -12.77 11.26
C ASP A 135 8.72 -11.53 11.18
N LEU A 136 9.27 -10.32 10.94
CA LEU A 136 8.47 -9.12 10.81
C LEU A 136 7.77 -9.10 9.45
N VAL A 137 6.44 -9.14 9.48
CA VAL A 137 5.64 -9.14 8.25
C VAL A 137 5.72 -7.78 7.55
N MET A 138 5.87 -7.83 6.23
CA MET A 138 5.80 -6.69 5.33
C MET A 138 4.60 -6.85 4.40
N VAL A 139 3.71 -5.85 4.35
CA VAL A 139 2.56 -5.83 3.43
C VAL A 139 2.66 -4.61 2.54
N SER A 140 2.88 -4.84 1.24
CA SER A 140 3.01 -3.75 0.29
C SER A 140 1.67 -3.34 -0.32
N PRO A 141 1.38 -2.04 -0.33
CA PRO A 141 0.25 -1.49 -1.06
C PRO A 141 0.55 -1.20 -2.54
N ALA A 142 1.82 -1.32 -2.99
CA ALA A 142 2.21 -0.75 -4.28
C ALA A 142 3.29 -1.51 -5.06
N ASN A 143 4.04 -2.43 -4.46
CA ASN A 143 5.09 -3.13 -5.19
C ASN A 143 4.52 -4.14 -6.18
N THR A 144 4.75 -3.93 -7.45
CA THR A 144 4.19 -4.75 -8.54
C THR A 144 5.19 -5.68 -9.23
N ALA A 145 6.51 -5.49 -9.02
CA ALA A 145 7.53 -6.32 -9.68
C ALA A 145 7.37 -7.81 -9.34
N PRO A 146 7.19 -8.70 -10.35
CA PRO A 146 6.98 -10.13 -10.10
C PRO A 146 8.17 -10.81 -9.44
N ALA A 147 9.39 -10.36 -9.74
CA ALA A 147 10.64 -10.93 -9.21
C ALA A 147 10.73 -10.92 -7.67
N LEU A 148 9.95 -10.09 -6.99
CA LEU A 148 9.90 -10.06 -5.51
C LEU A 148 9.32 -11.35 -4.92
N THR A 149 8.51 -12.08 -5.68
CA THR A 149 7.74 -13.24 -5.18
C THR A 149 7.79 -14.45 -6.11
N LYS A 150 8.08 -14.25 -7.40
CA LYS A 150 8.01 -15.26 -8.45
C LYS A 150 9.38 -15.48 -9.10
N ALA A 151 9.82 -16.73 -9.21
CA ALA A 151 11.02 -17.09 -9.96
C ALA A 151 10.85 -16.84 -11.47
N GLY A 152 11.96 -16.57 -12.15
CA GLY A 152 11.99 -16.39 -13.61
C GLY A 152 11.68 -14.96 -14.10
N PHE A 153 11.42 -14.01 -13.21
CA PHE A 153 11.18 -12.61 -13.55
C PHE A 153 12.33 -11.67 -13.17
N GLY A 154 13.36 -12.17 -12.53
CA GLY A 154 14.51 -11.41 -12.07
C GLY A 154 15.80 -12.23 -12.15
N GLU A 155 16.71 -12.01 -11.20
CA GLU A 155 17.97 -12.75 -11.11
C GLU A 155 17.73 -14.21 -10.70
N ALA A 156 18.69 -15.09 -10.98
CA ALA A 156 18.54 -16.54 -10.78
C ALA A 156 18.25 -16.97 -9.33
N ASN A 157 18.63 -16.15 -8.34
CA ASN A 157 18.41 -16.39 -6.91
C ASN A 157 17.18 -15.64 -6.34
N GLU A 158 16.41 -14.99 -7.19
CA GLU A 158 15.15 -14.35 -6.80
C GLU A 158 13.97 -15.31 -7.00
N PRO A 159 13.02 -15.37 -6.07
CA PRO A 159 12.83 -14.52 -4.88
C PRO A 159 13.48 -15.05 -3.59
N GLU A 160 14.19 -16.19 -3.61
CA GLU A 160 14.68 -16.87 -2.39
C GLU A 160 15.63 -15.99 -1.57
N VAL A 161 16.41 -15.13 -2.23
CA VAL A 161 17.30 -14.17 -1.56
C VAL A 161 16.56 -13.21 -0.62
N TYR A 162 15.28 -12.99 -0.86
CA TYR A 162 14.40 -12.13 -0.03
C TYR A 162 13.75 -12.88 1.13
N ARG A 163 13.91 -14.22 1.19
CA ARG A 163 13.30 -15.12 2.18
C ARG A 163 14.35 -15.93 2.94
N PRO A 164 15.40 -15.29 3.54
CA PRO A 164 16.50 -16.01 4.16
C PRO A 164 16.08 -16.95 5.31
N SER A 165 14.92 -16.72 5.94
CA SER A 165 14.35 -17.64 6.92
C SER A 165 13.64 -18.87 6.30
N GLY A 166 13.50 -18.91 4.97
CA GLY A 166 12.69 -19.91 4.25
C GLY A 166 11.17 -19.72 4.39
N LYS A 167 10.72 -18.69 5.12
CA LYS A 167 9.29 -18.39 5.34
C LYS A 167 8.85 -17.23 4.46
N VAL A 168 7.59 -17.23 4.02
CA VAL A 168 6.97 -16.06 3.39
C VAL A 168 6.63 -15.04 4.49
N SER A 169 7.20 -13.85 4.41
CA SER A 169 6.92 -12.72 5.30
C SER A 169 6.57 -11.45 4.56
N TYR A 170 6.67 -11.46 3.24
CA TYR A 170 6.25 -10.39 2.35
C TYR A 170 4.94 -10.74 1.66
N PHE A 171 4.02 -9.81 1.68
CA PHE A 171 2.71 -9.90 1.04
C PHE A 171 2.41 -8.61 0.28
N ARG A 172 1.55 -8.66 -0.73
CA ARG A 172 1.08 -7.47 -1.44
C ARG A 172 -0.39 -7.58 -1.82
N VAL A 173 -1.08 -6.47 -1.69
CA VAL A 173 -2.51 -6.37 -2.01
C VAL A 173 -2.77 -5.84 -3.43
N VAL A 174 -1.71 -5.45 -4.14
CA VAL A 174 -1.75 -4.94 -5.52
C VAL A 174 -1.42 -6.06 -6.50
N PRO A 175 -2.08 -6.13 -7.68
CA PRO A 175 -1.73 -7.06 -8.76
C PRO A 175 -0.31 -6.86 -9.28
N THR A 176 0.24 -7.88 -9.92
CA THR A 176 1.65 -7.90 -10.36
C THR A 176 1.83 -7.55 -11.83
N ASP A 177 3.04 -7.07 -12.18
CA ASP A 177 3.38 -6.57 -13.52
C ASP A 177 3.39 -7.64 -14.61
N ASP A 178 3.42 -8.94 -14.26
CA ASP A 178 3.23 -10.00 -15.24
C ASP A 178 1.82 -9.96 -15.86
N VAL A 179 0.84 -9.44 -15.12
CA VAL A 179 -0.50 -9.11 -15.65
C VAL A 179 -0.49 -7.76 -16.35
N GLN A 180 0.04 -6.73 -15.67
CA GLN A 180 -0.02 -5.34 -16.15
C GLN A 180 0.70 -5.15 -17.50
N GLY A 181 1.91 -5.66 -17.62
CA GLY A 181 2.68 -5.54 -18.88
C GLY A 181 2.00 -6.26 -20.02
N ALA A 182 1.38 -7.45 -19.76
CA ALA A 182 0.63 -8.18 -20.76
C ALA A 182 -0.63 -7.41 -21.21
N VAL A 183 -1.42 -6.89 -20.26
CA VAL A 183 -2.60 -6.05 -20.57
C VAL A 183 -2.21 -4.81 -21.36
N GLY A 184 -1.09 -4.17 -21.03
CA GLY A 184 -0.58 -3.02 -21.80
C GLY A 184 -0.24 -3.38 -23.25
N ALA A 185 0.37 -4.54 -23.50
CA ALA A 185 0.69 -5.00 -24.85
C ALA A 185 -0.55 -5.44 -25.64
N ASP A 186 -1.49 -6.15 -25.01
CA ASP A 186 -2.77 -6.50 -25.62
C ASP A 186 -3.54 -5.24 -26.02
N PHE A 187 -3.57 -4.24 -25.16
CA PHE A 187 -4.22 -2.97 -25.43
C PHE A 187 -3.51 -2.20 -26.56
N ALA A 188 -2.17 -2.20 -26.61
CA ALA A 188 -1.42 -1.60 -27.70
C ALA A 188 -1.86 -2.17 -29.06
N LYS A 189 -2.05 -3.49 -29.15
CA LYS A 189 -2.56 -4.16 -30.35
C LYS A 189 -4.02 -3.81 -30.65
N GLU A 190 -4.86 -3.76 -29.63
CA GLU A 190 -6.30 -3.45 -29.73
C GLU A 190 -6.54 -2.05 -30.34
N ILE A 191 -5.70 -1.07 -29.98
CA ILE A 191 -5.78 0.29 -30.52
C ILE A 191 -5.10 0.46 -31.88
N GLY A 192 -4.73 -0.65 -32.52
CA GLY A 192 -4.16 -0.68 -33.87
C GLY A 192 -2.64 -0.51 -33.93
N GLY A 193 -1.94 -0.64 -32.82
CA GLY A 193 -0.47 -0.64 -32.79
C GLY A 193 0.12 -1.81 -33.58
N THR A 194 1.21 -1.55 -34.27
CA THR A 194 1.96 -2.55 -35.04
C THR A 194 3.46 -2.53 -34.72
N LYS A 195 4.01 -1.34 -34.44
CA LYS A 195 5.43 -1.11 -34.16
C LYS A 195 5.61 -0.42 -32.83
N VAL A 196 6.08 -1.16 -31.83
CA VAL A 196 6.26 -0.64 -30.50
C VAL A 196 7.71 -0.30 -30.19
N PHE A 197 7.94 0.87 -29.58
CA PHE A 197 9.22 1.23 -28.99
C PHE A 197 9.10 1.22 -27.48
N VAL A 198 9.95 0.43 -26.81
CA VAL A 198 9.89 0.21 -25.36
C VAL A 198 10.97 1.01 -24.66
N LEU A 199 10.57 1.84 -23.71
CA LEU A 199 11.46 2.58 -22.83
C LEU A 199 11.34 2.06 -21.39
N ASN A 200 12.39 2.21 -20.60
CA ASN A 200 12.35 2.00 -19.17
C ASN A 200 13.24 2.99 -18.42
N ASP A 201 12.95 3.21 -17.13
CA ASP A 201 13.67 4.12 -16.25
C ASP A 201 14.93 3.51 -15.60
N ARG A 202 15.28 2.27 -15.94
CA ARG A 202 16.37 1.46 -15.36
C ARG A 202 16.18 1.06 -13.90
N GLU A 203 15.10 1.48 -13.26
CA GLU A 203 14.71 1.02 -11.92
C GLU A 203 14.15 -0.41 -11.98
N VAL A 204 14.13 -1.08 -10.84
CA VAL A 204 13.64 -2.48 -10.74
C VAL A 204 12.23 -2.63 -11.29
N TYR A 205 11.33 -1.73 -10.89
CA TYR A 205 9.94 -1.71 -11.35
C TYR A 205 9.85 -1.45 -12.86
N GLY A 206 10.30 -0.29 -13.31
CA GLY A 206 10.11 0.14 -14.69
C GLY A 206 10.79 -0.76 -15.70
N LYS A 207 12.00 -1.28 -15.40
CA LYS A 207 12.67 -2.28 -16.22
C LYS A 207 11.89 -3.59 -16.26
N GLY A 208 11.32 -4.01 -15.12
CA GLY A 208 10.53 -5.24 -15.00
C GLY A 208 9.26 -5.20 -15.84
N VAL A 209 8.42 -4.18 -15.65
CA VAL A 209 7.14 -4.06 -16.39
C VAL A 209 7.38 -3.85 -17.90
N ALA A 210 8.44 -3.12 -18.27
CA ALA A 210 8.83 -2.96 -19.68
C ALA A 210 9.26 -4.30 -20.31
N GLY A 211 9.99 -5.14 -19.57
CA GLY A 211 10.39 -6.47 -20.03
C GLY A 211 9.21 -7.42 -20.24
N VAL A 212 8.21 -7.36 -19.33
CA VAL A 212 6.97 -8.14 -19.51
C VAL A 212 6.19 -7.64 -20.72
N PHE A 213 6.01 -6.32 -20.86
CA PHE A 213 5.37 -5.73 -22.04
C PHE A 213 6.07 -6.17 -23.32
N GLU A 214 7.40 -6.03 -23.40
CA GLU A 214 8.20 -6.41 -24.57
C GLU A 214 8.01 -7.89 -24.95
N THR A 215 8.12 -8.77 -23.96
CA THR A 215 7.99 -10.22 -24.14
C THR A 215 6.59 -10.58 -24.64
N HIS A 216 5.55 -10.00 -24.06
CA HIS A 216 4.17 -10.26 -24.45
C HIS A 216 3.86 -9.63 -25.82
N ALA A 217 4.32 -8.42 -26.10
CA ALA A 217 4.18 -7.75 -27.41
C ALA A 217 4.72 -8.62 -28.54
N LYS A 218 5.94 -9.17 -28.41
CA LYS A 218 6.51 -10.12 -29.36
C LYS A 218 5.66 -11.37 -29.51
N LYS A 219 5.18 -11.94 -28.41
CA LYS A 219 4.34 -13.15 -28.41
C LYS A 219 3.04 -12.97 -29.17
N ILE A 220 2.41 -11.79 -29.10
CA ILE A 220 1.14 -11.50 -29.80
C ILE A 220 1.33 -10.91 -31.21
N GLY A 221 2.59 -10.81 -31.68
CA GLY A 221 2.93 -10.40 -33.04
C GLY A 221 3.05 -8.90 -33.27
N LEU A 222 3.28 -8.10 -32.22
CA LEU A 222 3.72 -6.71 -32.37
C LEU A 222 5.22 -6.69 -32.69
N GLU A 223 5.63 -5.81 -33.62
CA GLU A 223 7.03 -5.60 -33.96
C GLU A 223 7.67 -4.67 -32.89
N VAL A 224 8.62 -5.19 -32.11
CA VAL A 224 9.39 -4.38 -31.17
C VAL A 224 10.56 -3.75 -31.92
N VAL A 225 10.44 -2.47 -32.27
CA VAL A 225 11.38 -1.72 -33.11
C VAL A 225 12.52 -1.05 -32.33
N GLY A 226 12.48 -1.10 -31.02
CA GLY A 226 13.56 -0.62 -30.15
C GLY A 226 13.25 -0.81 -28.69
N VAL A 227 14.32 -0.97 -27.87
CA VAL A 227 14.26 -1.06 -26.40
C VAL A 227 15.40 -0.24 -25.83
N GLU A 228 15.09 0.78 -25.04
CA GLU A 228 16.12 1.65 -24.43
C GLU A 228 15.80 2.01 -22.98
N GLY A 229 16.83 2.00 -22.11
CA GLY A 229 16.76 2.60 -20.76
C GLY A 229 17.12 4.08 -20.83
N VAL A 230 16.28 4.94 -20.24
CA VAL A 230 16.46 6.39 -20.25
C VAL A 230 17.25 6.89 -19.03
N ASP A 231 17.83 8.08 -19.17
CA ASP A 231 18.32 8.87 -18.04
C ASP A 231 17.13 9.64 -17.44
N THR A 232 16.73 9.29 -16.24
CA THR A 232 15.56 9.88 -15.55
C THR A 232 15.77 11.34 -15.12
N LYS A 233 17.01 11.84 -15.19
CA LYS A 233 17.37 13.24 -14.88
C LYS A 233 17.61 14.09 -16.12
N ALA A 234 17.39 13.52 -17.32
CA ALA A 234 17.56 14.25 -18.57
C ALA A 234 16.54 15.40 -18.67
N SER A 235 16.97 16.56 -19.15
CA SER A 235 16.10 17.72 -19.36
C SER A 235 15.13 17.55 -20.54
N ASN A 236 15.43 16.64 -21.48
CA ASN A 236 14.57 16.27 -22.60
C ASN A 236 14.99 14.93 -23.22
N TYR A 237 14.08 14.38 -24.04
CA TYR A 237 14.23 13.09 -24.73
C TYR A 237 14.16 13.21 -26.25
N LYS A 238 14.43 14.39 -26.82
CA LYS A 238 14.32 14.68 -28.27
C LYS A 238 15.11 13.72 -29.16
N SER A 239 16.31 13.32 -28.72
CA SER A 239 17.15 12.35 -29.44
C SER A 239 16.49 10.97 -29.52
N ILE A 240 15.88 10.52 -28.42
CA ILE A 240 15.14 9.24 -28.37
C ILE A 240 13.88 9.33 -29.25
N VAL A 241 13.14 10.44 -29.20
CA VAL A 241 11.98 10.66 -30.08
C VAL A 241 12.38 10.60 -31.56
N THR A 242 13.58 11.14 -31.92
CA THR A 242 14.10 11.02 -33.29
C THR A 242 14.34 9.56 -33.68
N LYS A 243 14.90 8.74 -32.79
CA LYS A 243 15.10 7.29 -33.03
C LYS A 243 13.76 6.58 -33.20
N MET A 244 12.77 6.85 -32.34
CA MET A 244 11.42 6.28 -32.45
C MET A 244 10.77 6.58 -33.80
N LYS A 245 10.93 7.85 -34.29
CA LYS A 245 10.43 8.25 -35.62
C LYS A 245 11.13 7.51 -36.74
N GLN A 246 12.45 7.37 -36.70
CA GLN A 246 13.23 6.63 -37.69
C GLN A 246 12.87 5.15 -37.68
N ALA A 247 12.56 4.57 -36.53
CA ALA A 247 12.10 3.19 -36.41
C ALA A 247 10.63 3.00 -36.84
N GLY A 248 9.89 4.10 -37.06
CA GLY A 248 8.48 4.04 -37.45
C GLY A 248 7.56 3.58 -36.36
N ALA A 249 7.90 3.86 -35.08
CA ALA A 249 7.07 3.49 -33.94
C ALA A 249 5.70 4.16 -33.98
N ASP A 250 4.63 3.38 -33.82
CA ASP A 250 3.23 3.84 -33.70
C ASP A 250 2.70 3.73 -32.26
N VAL A 251 3.41 2.98 -31.39
CA VAL A 251 3.20 2.92 -29.97
C VAL A 251 4.54 3.08 -29.23
N VAL A 252 4.55 3.85 -28.17
CA VAL A 252 5.66 3.95 -27.22
C VAL A 252 5.17 3.46 -25.86
N PHE A 253 5.82 2.45 -25.31
CA PHE A 253 5.63 2.03 -23.93
C PHE A 253 6.77 2.56 -23.07
N PHE A 254 6.47 3.18 -21.94
CA PHE A 254 7.48 3.59 -20.98
C PHE A 254 7.24 2.90 -19.63
N GLY A 255 8.08 1.95 -19.27
CA GLY A 255 8.12 1.38 -17.91
C GLY A 255 8.83 2.34 -16.97
N GLY A 256 8.06 2.95 -16.08
CA GLY A 256 8.55 3.94 -15.13
C GLY A 256 7.42 4.66 -14.42
N THR A 257 7.76 5.74 -13.73
CA THR A 257 6.84 6.49 -12.89
C THR A 257 6.83 7.97 -13.28
N THR A 258 5.92 8.74 -12.69
CA THR A 258 5.96 10.22 -12.78
C THR A 258 7.31 10.75 -12.29
N GLN A 259 7.85 10.17 -11.20
CA GLN A 259 9.11 10.55 -10.56
C GLN A 259 10.34 10.29 -11.45
N THR A 260 10.21 9.35 -12.39
CA THR A 260 11.27 9.00 -13.34
C THR A 260 11.07 9.65 -14.71
N ASN A 261 10.37 10.79 -14.73
CA ASN A 261 10.30 11.73 -15.85
C ASN A 261 9.34 11.34 -17.00
N ALA A 262 8.34 10.48 -16.73
CA ALA A 262 7.31 10.10 -17.71
C ALA A 262 6.63 11.32 -18.37
N ALA A 263 6.37 12.37 -17.59
CA ALA A 263 5.73 13.59 -18.06
C ALA A 263 6.57 14.33 -19.14
N GLN A 264 7.91 14.36 -18.99
CA GLN A 264 8.79 14.98 -19.99
C GLN A 264 8.86 14.14 -21.27
N ILE A 265 8.84 12.80 -21.14
CA ILE A 265 8.78 11.91 -22.31
C ILE A 265 7.50 12.18 -23.11
N ALA A 266 6.33 12.28 -22.44
CA ALA A 266 5.07 12.60 -23.09
C ALA A 266 5.13 13.95 -23.86
N LYS A 267 5.67 14.99 -23.22
CA LYS A 267 5.87 16.30 -23.86
C LYS A 267 6.74 16.22 -25.11
N ASP A 268 7.83 15.47 -25.01
CA ASP A 268 8.80 15.39 -26.12
C ASP A 268 8.27 14.54 -27.27
N ILE A 269 7.47 13.51 -27.03
CA ILE A 269 6.75 12.74 -28.07
C ILE A 269 5.87 13.70 -28.89
N VAL A 270 5.03 14.50 -28.23
CA VAL A 270 4.10 15.42 -28.91
C VAL A 270 4.83 16.58 -29.57
N SER A 271 5.76 17.24 -28.86
CA SER A 271 6.51 18.38 -29.41
C SER A 271 7.46 17.97 -30.53
N GLY A 272 7.97 16.74 -30.52
CA GLY A 272 8.77 16.14 -31.59
C GLY A 272 7.93 15.71 -32.80
N GLY A 273 6.59 15.82 -32.75
CA GLY A 273 5.68 15.44 -33.84
C GLY A 273 5.67 13.94 -34.14
N LEU A 274 5.95 13.10 -33.14
CA LEU A 274 5.77 11.65 -33.25
C LEU A 274 4.28 11.31 -33.06
N LYS A 275 3.67 10.70 -34.05
CA LYS A 275 2.26 10.29 -34.04
C LYS A 275 2.09 8.88 -33.45
N ALA A 276 2.69 8.64 -32.29
CA ALA A 276 2.57 7.38 -31.59
C ALA A 276 1.63 7.51 -30.38
N LYS A 277 0.96 6.42 -30.00
CA LYS A 277 0.28 6.32 -28.73
C LYS A 277 1.31 6.09 -27.64
N PHE A 278 1.12 6.73 -26.50
CA PHE A 278 2.01 6.63 -25.35
C PHE A 278 1.32 5.82 -24.24
N ILE A 279 1.88 4.68 -23.88
CA ILE A 279 1.34 3.80 -22.83
C ILE A 279 2.31 3.81 -21.66
N VAL A 280 1.79 4.08 -20.47
CA VAL A 280 2.56 4.09 -19.21
C VAL A 280 1.85 3.22 -18.16
N PRO A 281 2.59 2.65 -17.21
CA PRO A 281 2.02 1.83 -16.17
C PRO A 281 1.51 2.65 -14.97
N ASP A 282 1.04 1.95 -13.95
CA ASP A 282 0.39 2.43 -12.74
C ASP A 282 1.18 3.47 -11.93
N GLY A 283 2.51 3.44 -12.00
CA GLY A 283 3.35 4.48 -11.41
C GLY A 283 3.14 5.89 -11.97
N CYS A 284 2.34 6.02 -13.04
CA CYS A 284 1.89 7.28 -13.61
C CYS A 284 0.38 7.54 -13.37
N TYR A 285 -0.32 6.67 -12.63
CA TYR A 285 -1.75 6.85 -12.35
C TYR A 285 -1.96 7.77 -11.15
N GLU A 286 -1.65 9.03 -11.33
CA GLU A 286 -1.79 10.09 -10.33
C GLU A 286 -2.05 11.45 -10.98
N GLN A 287 -2.75 12.34 -10.27
CA GLN A 287 -3.07 13.68 -10.76
C GLN A 287 -1.81 14.50 -11.09
N ALA A 288 -0.73 14.31 -10.32
CA ALA A 288 0.55 14.97 -10.52
C ALA A 288 1.18 14.66 -11.91
N PHE A 289 0.97 13.47 -12.47
CA PHE A 289 1.39 13.14 -13.84
C PHE A 289 0.68 14.01 -14.87
N ILE A 290 -0.64 14.19 -14.72
CA ILE A 290 -1.45 15.02 -15.62
C ILE A 290 -1.01 16.48 -15.54
N GLU A 291 -0.80 16.99 -14.33
CA GLU A 291 -0.34 18.36 -14.09
C GLU A 291 1.05 18.61 -14.68
N ALA A 292 1.98 17.68 -14.44
CA ALA A 292 3.35 17.78 -14.94
C ALA A 292 3.44 17.70 -16.47
N ALA A 293 2.68 16.80 -17.11
CA ALA A 293 2.69 16.64 -18.56
C ALA A 293 1.84 17.69 -19.29
N GLY A 294 0.69 18.05 -18.69
CA GLY A 294 -0.32 18.91 -19.29
C GLY A 294 -1.21 18.19 -20.31
N ASN A 295 -2.45 18.63 -20.42
CA ASN A 295 -3.47 18.01 -21.28
C ASN A 295 -3.01 17.82 -22.72
N ARG A 296 -2.33 18.81 -23.31
CA ARG A 296 -1.85 18.74 -24.70
C ARG A 296 -0.95 17.51 -24.98
N ALA A 297 -0.18 17.07 -23.98
CA ALA A 297 0.72 15.94 -24.13
C ALA A 297 0.05 14.58 -23.89
N LEU A 298 -1.11 14.58 -23.22
CA LEU A 298 -1.76 13.34 -22.79
C LEU A 298 -3.09 13.08 -23.50
N GLU A 299 -3.95 14.10 -23.64
CA GLU A 299 -5.31 13.93 -24.16
C GLU A 299 -5.32 13.43 -25.60
N GLY A 300 -5.96 12.27 -25.82
CA GLY A 300 -5.99 11.58 -27.13
C GLY A 300 -4.68 10.86 -27.50
N HIS A 301 -3.64 10.95 -26.70
CA HIS A 301 -2.32 10.36 -26.95
C HIS A 301 -1.92 9.31 -25.94
N ALA A 302 -2.21 9.52 -24.65
CA ALA A 302 -1.71 8.70 -23.57
C ALA A 302 -2.75 7.72 -23.02
N TYR A 303 -2.26 6.55 -22.61
CA TYR A 303 -3.01 5.54 -21.86
C TYR A 303 -2.20 5.08 -20.67
N ILE A 304 -2.88 4.83 -19.56
CA ILE A 304 -2.27 4.45 -18.31
C ILE A 304 -2.90 3.13 -17.84
N THR A 305 -2.09 2.07 -17.67
CA THR A 305 -2.56 0.85 -17.05
C THR A 305 -2.52 1.00 -15.53
N PHE A 306 -3.51 0.45 -14.83
CA PHE A 306 -3.59 0.52 -13.39
C PHE A 306 -4.15 -0.79 -12.83
N GLY A 307 -3.54 -1.30 -11.77
CA GLY A 307 -4.03 -2.45 -11.04
C GLY A 307 -5.31 -2.11 -10.30
N GLY A 308 -6.44 -2.73 -10.69
CA GLY A 308 -7.74 -2.47 -10.12
C GLY A 308 -8.56 -1.43 -10.86
N ARG A 309 -9.54 -0.87 -10.17
CA ARG A 309 -10.48 0.14 -10.66
C ARG A 309 -10.19 1.48 -10.02
N GLU A 310 -10.58 2.56 -10.66
CA GLU A 310 -10.61 3.89 -10.05
C GLU A 310 -11.44 3.86 -8.75
N PRO A 311 -11.00 4.51 -7.65
CA PRO A 311 -11.68 4.41 -6.36
C PRO A 311 -13.17 4.73 -6.39
N LYS A 312 -13.61 5.70 -7.21
CA LYS A 312 -15.04 6.02 -7.38
C LYS A 312 -15.85 4.95 -8.13
N ALA A 313 -15.15 4.04 -8.84
CA ALA A 313 -15.75 2.97 -9.64
C ALA A 313 -15.67 1.60 -8.94
N LEU A 314 -15.30 1.56 -7.66
CA LEU A 314 -15.35 0.35 -6.85
C LEU A 314 -16.79 -0.13 -6.69
N GLU A 315 -17.05 -1.38 -7.04
CA GLU A 315 -18.43 -1.91 -7.12
C GLU A 315 -18.90 -2.58 -5.84
N THR A 316 -17.97 -3.07 -5.00
CA THR A 316 -18.28 -3.73 -3.74
C THR A 316 -18.91 -2.77 -2.72
N LYS A 317 -19.62 -3.32 -1.74
CA LYS A 317 -20.14 -2.53 -0.63
C LYS A 317 -19.01 -1.87 0.16
N GLU A 318 -17.95 -2.62 0.41
CA GLU A 318 -16.76 -2.19 1.14
C GLU A 318 -15.99 -1.11 0.35
N GLY A 319 -15.88 -1.27 -0.97
CA GLY A 319 -15.24 -0.29 -1.83
C GLY A 319 -16.00 1.04 -1.89
N LYS A 320 -17.33 1.00 -2.00
CA LYS A 320 -18.18 2.20 -1.94
C LYS A 320 -18.09 2.88 -0.59
N ALA A 321 -18.11 2.10 0.50
CA ALA A 321 -17.95 2.61 1.86
C ALA A 321 -16.59 3.28 2.06
N PHE A 322 -15.50 2.66 1.55
CA PHE A 322 -14.16 3.25 1.54
C PHE A 322 -14.18 4.63 0.87
N TYR A 323 -14.70 4.72 -0.35
CA TYR A 323 -14.69 5.94 -1.13
C TYR A 323 -15.42 7.10 -0.41
N GLU A 324 -16.65 6.85 0.07
CA GLU A 324 -17.43 7.87 0.78
C GLU A 324 -16.81 8.27 2.12
N HIS A 325 -16.28 7.29 2.87
CA HIS A 325 -15.63 7.57 4.15
C HIS A 325 -14.33 8.37 3.96
N TYR A 326 -13.53 8.02 2.95
CA TYR A 326 -12.30 8.75 2.62
C TYR A 326 -12.60 10.22 2.30
N LYS A 327 -13.59 10.47 1.43
CA LYS A 327 -14.02 11.84 1.08
C LYS A 327 -14.51 12.62 2.31
N SER A 328 -15.29 11.98 3.17
CA SER A 328 -15.78 12.60 4.40
C SER A 328 -14.64 12.97 5.36
N MET A 329 -13.63 12.10 5.48
CA MET A 329 -12.54 12.29 6.43
C MET A 329 -11.49 13.30 5.95
N TYR A 330 -11.19 13.31 4.64
CA TYR A 330 -10.08 14.10 4.08
C TYR A 330 -10.52 15.26 3.17
N GLY A 331 -11.80 15.39 2.89
CA GLY A 331 -12.35 16.51 2.11
C GLY A 331 -12.04 16.49 0.61
N GLY A 332 -11.44 15.39 0.10
CA GLY A 332 -11.07 15.22 -1.31
C GLY A 332 -11.28 13.79 -1.79
N GLU A 333 -11.22 13.60 -3.11
CA GLU A 333 -11.27 12.25 -3.70
C GLU A 333 -9.96 11.50 -3.42
N PRO A 334 -10.01 10.18 -3.15
CA PRO A 334 -8.81 9.37 -3.01
C PRO A 334 -8.08 9.23 -4.36
N GLU A 335 -6.77 9.36 -4.37
CA GLU A 335 -5.92 8.92 -5.47
C GLU A 335 -6.00 7.39 -5.62
N GLY A 336 -5.63 6.86 -6.79
CA GLY A 336 -5.78 5.44 -7.12
C GLY A 336 -5.24 4.48 -6.06
N TYR A 337 -4.10 4.80 -5.48
CA TYR A 337 -3.45 3.94 -4.49
C TYR A 337 -3.94 4.09 -3.04
N ALA A 338 -4.85 5.04 -2.76
CA ALA A 338 -5.40 5.20 -1.42
C ALA A 338 -6.07 3.93 -0.90
N VAL A 339 -6.83 3.25 -1.78
CA VAL A 339 -7.54 2.01 -1.45
C VAL A 339 -6.58 0.88 -1.13
N TYR A 340 -5.41 0.83 -1.75
CA TYR A 340 -4.39 -0.19 -1.48
C TYR A 340 -3.71 0.03 -0.13
N GLY A 341 -3.44 1.28 0.25
CA GLY A 341 -2.97 1.60 1.61
C GLY A 341 -3.98 1.18 2.68
N TYR A 342 -5.26 1.47 2.43
CA TYR A 342 -6.36 1.04 3.28
C TYR A 342 -6.43 -0.49 3.38
N GLU A 343 -6.41 -1.20 2.26
CA GLU A 343 -6.53 -2.65 2.21
C GLU A 343 -5.34 -3.37 2.88
N ALA A 344 -4.11 -2.87 2.68
CA ALA A 344 -2.92 -3.38 3.35
C ALA A 344 -3.05 -3.27 4.88
N ALA A 345 -3.53 -2.13 5.38
CA ALA A 345 -3.80 -1.97 6.80
C ALA A 345 -4.96 -2.87 7.26
N LYS A 346 -6.06 -2.97 6.51
CA LYS A 346 -7.22 -3.80 6.86
C LYS A 346 -6.86 -5.27 7.00
N VAL A 347 -6.04 -5.84 6.12
CA VAL A 347 -5.64 -7.24 6.23
C VAL A 347 -4.75 -7.48 7.45
N VAL A 348 -3.84 -6.56 7.76
CA VAL A 348 -3.01 -6.61 8.98
C VAL A 348 -3.87 -6.54 10.24
N LEU A 349 -4.75 -5.55 10.33
CA LEU A 349 -5.65 -5.35 11.47
C LEU A 349 -6.59 -6.55 11.66
N SER A 350 -7.13 -7.09 10.57
CA SER A 350 -8.00 -8.28 10.62
C SER A 350 -7.27 -9.52 11.14
N ALA A 351 -6.00 -9.72 10.76
CA ALA A 351 -5.20 -10.82 11.27
C ALA A 351 -4.91 -10.66 12.77
N MET A 352 -4.52 -9.44 13.20
CA MET A 352 -4.29 -9.16 14.61
C MET A 352 -5.56 -9.31 15.45
N ASP A 353 -6.72 -8.90 14.93
CA ASP A 353 -8.02 -9.05 15.61
C ASP A 353 -8.40 -10.53 15.79
N ARG A 354 -8.18 -11.37 14.75
CA ARG A 354 -8.40 -12.83 14.87
C ARG A 354 -7.52 -13.46 15.94
N LEU A 355 -6.24 -13.10 16.01
CA LEU A 355 -5.32 -13.58 17.05
C LEU A 355 -5.79 -13.14 18.45
N SER A 356 -6.15 -11.87 18.61
CA SER A 356 -6.64 -11.31 19.87
C SER A 356 -7.91 -12.04 20.34
N LYS A 357 -8.88 -12.25 19.47
CA LYS A 357 -10.12 -12.98 19.76
C LYS A 357 -9.88 -14.45 20.12
N ALA A 358 -8.84 -15.05 19.55
CA ALA A 358 -8.41 -16.41 19.89
C ALA A 358 -7.58 -16.48 21.18
N GLY A 359 -7.30 -15.36 21.84
CA GLY A 359 -6.42 -15.31 23.01
C GLY A 359 -4.96 -15.62 22.70
N THR A 360 -4.56 -15.50 21.43
CA THR A 360 -3.18 -15.74 20.98
C THR A 360 -2.39 -14.44 21.09
N GLU A 361 -1.18 -14.52 21.65
CA GLU A 361 -0.30 -13.36 21.80
C GLU A 361 0.05 -12.74 20.46
N LEU A 362 0.03 -11.41 20.38
CA LEU A 362 0.47 -10.65 19.23
C LEU A 362 2.00 -10.57 19.19
N THR A 363 2.62 -11.54 18.54
CA THR A 363 4.05 -11.57 18.23
C THR A 363 4.26 -11.42 16.72
N ARG A 364 5.47 -11.03 16.29
CA ARG A 364 5.83 -10.94 14.85
C ARG A 364 5.52 -12.25 14.13
N GLU A 365 5.94 -13.38 14.71
CA GLU A 365 5.72 -14.71 14.13
C GLU A 365 4.23 -15.03 13.98
N ASN A 366 3.43 -14.82 15.04
CA ASN A 366 2.00 -15.11 15.01
C ASN A 366 1.27 -14.22 14.00
N VAL A 367 1.59 -12.91 13.98
CA VAL A 367 0.97 -11.95 13.03
C VAL A 367 1.32 -12.33 11.60
N ARG A 368 2.60 -12.63 11.29
CA ARG A 368 3.02 -13.11 9.97
C ARG A 368 2.29 -14.39 9.57
N ALA A 369 2.26 -15.37 10.47
CA ALA A 369 1.62 -16.66 10.21
C ALA A 369 0.11 -16.52 9.99
N GLU A 370 -0.55 -15.59 10.70
CA GLU A 370 -1.98 -15.36 10.56
C GLU A 370 -2.31 -14.60 9.26
N ILE A 371 -1.47 -13.64 8.86
CA ILE A 371 -1.61 -12.96 7.55
C ILE A 371 -1.46 -13.96 6.40
N ALA A 372 -0.52 -14.91 6.49
CA ALA A 372 -0.32 -15.94 5.47
C ALA A 372 -1.53 -16.85 5.26
N LYS A 373 -2.45 -16.93 6.23
CA LYS A 373 -3.71 -17.70 6.14
C LYS A 373 -4.85 -16.92 5.50
N THR A 374 -4.62 -15.69 5.06
CA THR A 374 -5.68 -14.84 4.48
C THR A 374 -6.27 -15.51 3.25
N LYS A 375 -7.54 -15.88 3.36
CA LYS A 375 -8.31 -16.53 2.31
C LYS A 375 -9.70 -15.91 2.26
N ASP A 376 -10.20 -15.69 1.04
CA ASP A 376 -11.53 -15.13 0.77
C ASP A 376 -11.81 -13.85 1.58
N PHE A 377 -10.76 -13.00 1.67
CA PHE A 377 -10.83 -11.72 2.37
C PHE A 377 -11.77 -10.77 1.61
N VAL A 378 -12.82 -10.32 2.29
CA VAL A 378 -13.79 -9.36 1.74
C VAL A 378 -13.33 -7.96 2.12
N GLY A 379 -12.80 -7.22 1.15
CA GLY A 379 -12.27 -5.88 1.33
C GLY A 379 -12.78 -4.88 0.31
N ALA A 380 -12.21 -3.69 0.33
CA ALA A 380 -12.56 -2.62 -0.62
C ALA A 380 -12.22 -2.99 -2.07
N LEU A 381 -11.21 -3.85 -2.26
CA LEU A 381 -10.77 -4.35 -3.57
C LEU A 381 -11.57 -5.58 -4.05
N GLY A 382 -12.59 -6.01 -3.33
CA GLY A 382 -13.37 -7.20 -3.62
C GLY A 382 -13.03 -8.37 -2.69
N THR A 383 -13.31 -9.59 -3.17
CA THR A 383 -12.96 -10.82 -2.45
C THR A 383 -11.69 -11.40 -3.04
N TRP A 384 -10.66 -11.56 -2.21
CA TRP A 384 -9.35 -12.03 -2.66
C TRP A 384 -8.64 -12.84 -1.55
N SER A 385 -7.57 -13.52 -1.92
CA SER A 385 -6.72 -14.32 -1.02
C SER A 385 -5.26 -14.00 -1.29
N PHE A 386 -4.37 -14.35 -0.36
CA PHE A 386 -2.96 -14.46 -0.72
C PHE A 386 -2.68 -15.85 -1.28
N ASP A 387 -1.87 -15.91 -2.33
CA ASP A 387 -1.33 -17.17 -2.83
C ASP A 387 -0.12 -17.64 -1.99
N ALA A 388 0.45 -18.79 -2.37
CA ALA A 388 1.60 -19.38 -1.66
C ALA A 388 2.86 -18.48 -1.70
N ASN A 389 2.92 -17.51 -2.60
CA ASN A 389 4.04 -16.58 -2.73
C ASN A 389 3.84 -15.29 -1.94
N GLY A 390 2.62 -15.05 -1.43
CA GLY A 390 2.21 -13.81 -0.76
C GLY A 390 1.62 -12.77 -1.71
N ASP A 391 1.31 -13.13 -2.96
CA ASP A 391 0.65 -12.26 -3.92
C ASP A 391 -0.88 -12.32 -3.75
N THR A 392 -1.55 -11.20 -3.99
CA THR A 392 -3.01 -11.18 -4.08
C THR A 392 -3.51 -12.02 -5.26
N THR A 393 -4.65 -12.70 -5.07
CA THR A 393 -5.36 -13.36 -6.17
C THR A 393 -6.20 -12.39 -7.01
N ASN A 394 -6.33 -11.14 -6.60
CA ASN A 394 -6.97 -10.10 -7.41
C ASN A 394 -6.08 -9.79 -8.63
N ARG A 395 -6.66 -9.89 -9.83
CA ARG A 395 -5.96 -9.66 -11.10
C ARG A 395 -6.60 -8.55 -11.92
N THR A 396 -7.62 -7.90 -11.41
CA THR A 396 -8.31 -6.80 -12.09
C THR A 396 -7.32 -5.73 -12.50
N MET A 397 -7.37 -5.34 -13.77
CA MET A 397 -6.59 -4.25 -14.36
C MET A 397 -7.52 -3.27 -15.05
N SER A 398 -7.19 -2.00 -15.05
CA SER A 398 -7.85 -1.01 -15.89
C SER A 398 -6.85 -0.35 -16.84
N VAL A 399 -7.36 0.07 -18.00
CA VAL A 399 -6.68 0.96 -18.91
C VAL A 399 -7.44 2.27 -18.90
N ASN A 400 -6.72 3.34 -18.66
CA ASN A 400 -7.27 4.67 -18.50
C ASN A 400 -6.66 5.62 -19.53
N THR A 401 -7.39 6.66 -19.90
CA THR A 401 -6.89 7.78 -20.70
C THR A 401 -7.04 9.08 -19.93
N VAL A 402 -6.53 10.17 -20.48
CA VAL A 402 -6.73 11.50 -19.90
C VAL A 402 -7.73 12.27 -20.77
N LYS A 403 -8.76 12.85 -20.13
CA LYS A 403 -9.76 13.68 -20.77
C LYS A 403 -10.14 14.83 -19.84
N ASN A 404 -10.11 16.05 -20.36
CA ASN A 404 -10.40 17.26 -19.58
C ASN A 404 -9.58 17.36 -18.27
N GLY A 405 -8.31 16.89 -18.30
CA GLY A 405 -7.42 16.94 -17.14
C GLY A 405 -7.72 15.93 -16.04
N LYS A 406 -8.48 14.86 -16.35
CA LYS A 406 -8.83 13.78 -15.42
C LYS A 406 -8.63 12.42 -16.09
N PHE A 407 -8.41 11.39 -15.27
CA PHE A 407 -8.45 10.03 -15.77
C PHE A 407 -9.87 9.61 -16.13
N GLU A 408 -9.99 8.89 -17.25
CA GLU A 408 -11.24 8.25 -17.71
C GLU A 408 -10.90 6.79 -18.04
N THR A 409 -11.61 5.86 -17.43
CA THR A 409 -11.40 4.43 -17.69
C THR A 409 -11.91 4.06 -19.08
N VAL A 410 -11.05 3.49 -19.90
CA VAL A 410 -11.34 3.00 -21.25
C VAL A 410 -11.76 1.54 -21.21
N LYS A 411 -11.09 0.74 -20.37
CA LYS A 411 -11.27 -0.71 -20.30
C LYS A 411 -10.97 -1.23 -18.90
N VAL A 412 -11.73 -2.24 -18.49
CA VAL A 412 -11.40 -3.07 -17.32
C VAL A 412 -11.21 -4.51 -17.80
N VAL A 413 -10.21 -5.18 -17.26
CA VAL A 413 -9.86 -6.58 -17.50
C VAL A 413 -9.83 -7.26 -16.15
N ASP A 414 -10.69 -8.26 -15.93
CA ASP A 414 -10.78 -9.06 -14.70
C ASP A 414 -10.11 -10.41 -14.86
#